data_a0e67b61b83118349918001a0942aebd
#
_entry.id   a0e67b61b83118349918001a0942aebd
#
_cell.length_a   1.000
_cell.length_b   1.000
_cell.length_c   1.000
_cell.angle_alpha   90.00
_cell.angle_beta   90.00
_cell.angle_gamma   90.00
#
_symmetry.space_group_name_H-M   'P 1'
#
loop_
_entity.id
_entity.type
_entity.pdbx_description
1 polymer ?
#
loop_
_entity_poly.entity_id
_entity_poly.type
_entity_poly.pdbx_seq_one_letter_code
_entity_poly.pdbx_strand_id
1 'polypeptide(L)'
;MCKRNNDALFFTCSLIEQLGRSLHMRRGKVAAELGEAGIQTLYRNADILHCEPIEKVADDVITEFSLQGGDFDNLAEARYTVPDVWTMGKVYARLIEDVSDEDNIVETILQVFTSWIDSLLSDYNAAFYYQPRDYIAECYRQKTCLLYTSPSP
;
A
#
# COMPACT_ATOMS: atom_id res chain seq x y z
N MET A 1 16.40 14.64 -3.30
CA MET A 1 16.29 13.49 -2.42
C MET A 1 15.24 13.74 -1.36
N CYS A 2 14.24 12.88 -1.26
CA CYS A 2 13.16 13.07 -0.30
C CYS A 2 13.54 12.47 1.04
N LYS A 3 13.50 13.29 2.08
CA LYS A 3 13.66 12.78 3.43
C LYS A 3 12.40 12.04 3.84
N ARG A 4 12.57 11.09 4.75
CA ARG A 4 11.45 10.35 5.28
C ARG A 4 10.50 11.26 6.04
N ASN A 5 9.23 11.18 5.70
CA ASN A 5 8.16 11.94 6.35
C ASN A 5 7.01 10.96 6.58
N ASN A 6 6.79 10.61 7.83
CA ASN A 6 5.82 9.55 8.16
C ASN A 6 4.39 9.95 7.81
N ASP A 7 4.04 11.23 7.91
CA ASP A 7 2.70 11.69 7.51
C ASP A 7 2.51 11.59 6.00
N ALA A 8 3.51 11.99 5.24
CA ALA A 8 3.47 11.85 3.79
C ALA A 8 3.43 10.38 3.37
N LEU A 9 4.17 9.54 4.07
CA LEU A 9 4.18 8.10 3.80
C LEU A 9 2.80 7.50 4.04
N PHE A 10 2.17 7.82 5.18
CA PHE A 10 0.84 7.33 5.50
C PHE A 10 -0.17 7.76 4.45
N PHE A 11 -0.14 9.04 4.06
CA PHE A 11 -1.06 9.53 3.04
C PHE A 11 -0.84 8.82 1.70
N THR A 12 0.40 8.67 1.28
CA THR A 12 0.72 8.04 0.00
C THR A 12 0.26 6.58 -0.03
N CYS A 13 0.50 5.84 1.06
CA CYS A 13 0.04 4.46 1.15
C CYS A 13 -1.48 4.35 1.13
N SER A 14 -2.16 5.24 1.85
CA SER A 14 -3.62 5.28 1.86
C SER A 14 -4.17 5.62 0.49
N LEU A 15 -3.52 6.52 -0.23
CA LEU A 15 -3.92 6.90 -1.58
C LEU A 15 -3.76 5.73 -2.56
N ILE A 16 -2.68 4.96 -2.44
CA ILE A 16 -2.50 3.77 -3.29
C ILE A 16 -3.62 2.76 -3.01
N GLU A 17 -4.00 2.58 -1.76
CA GLU A 17 -5.12 1.72 -1.41
C GLU A 17 -6.43 2.24 -2.02
N GLN A 18 -6.68 3.54 -1.90
CA GLN A 18 -7.89 4.15 -2.47
C GLN A 18 -7.92 3.98 -3.99
N LEU A 19 -6.78 4.19 -4.65
CA LEU A 19 -6.69 4.00 -6.09
C LEU A 19 -7.00 2.56 -6.49
N GLY A 20 -6.47 1.61 -5.73
CA GLY A 20 -6.75 0.20 -5.98
C GLY A 20 -8.23 -0.13 -5.88
N ARG A 21 -8.90 0.39 -4.86
CA ARG A 21 -10.34 0.18 -4.68
C ARG A 21 -11.17 0.84 -5.77
N SER A 22 -10.83 2.08 -6.11
CA SER A 22 -11.55 2.84 -7.14
C SER A 22 -11.40 2.23 -8.52
N LEU A 23 -10.23 1.68 -8.81
CA LEU A 23 -9.90 1.14 -10.13
C LEU A 23 -10.13 -0.37 -10.24
N HIS A 24 -10.50 -1.05 -9.14
CA HIS A 24 -10.55 -2.50 -9.10
C HIS A 24 -9.24 -3.11 -9.58
N MET A 25 -8.16 -2.67 -8.94
CA MET A 25 -6.81 -3.00 -9.34
C MET A 25 -6.00 -3.36 -8.11
N ARG A 26 -5.08 -4.32 -8.23
CA ARG A 26 -4.17 -4.64 -7.13
C ARG A 26 -3.28 -3.43 -6.83
N ARG A 27 -2.97 -3.23 -5.56
CA ARG A 27 -2.09 -2.13 -5.16
C ARG A 27 -0.74 -2.18 -5.87
N GLY A 28 -0.20 -3.39 -6.03
CA GLY A 28 1.07 -3.55 -6.75
C GLY A 28 1.00 -3.07 -8.17
N LYS A 29 -0.14 -3.29 -8.83
CA LYS A 29 -0.32 -2.80 -10.19
C LYS A 29 -0.45 -1.28 -10.22
N VAL A 30 -1.18 -0.71 -9.25
CA VAL A 30 -1.28 0.76 -9.12
C VAL A 30 0.12 1.36 -8.96
N ALA A 31 0.91 0.81 -8.05
CA ALA A 31 2.26 1.30 -7.79
C ALA A 31 3.15 1.18 -9.03
N ALA A 32 3.05 0.07 -9.76
CA ALA A 32 3.82 -0.12 -10.98
C ALA A 32 3.42 0.86 -12.07
N GLU A 33 2.12 1.14 -12.20
CA GLU A 33 1.62 2.10 -13.20
C GLU A 33 2.05 3.53 -12.87
N LEU A 34 2.06 3.89 -11.59
CA LEU A 34 2.57 5.19 -11.15
C LEU A 34 4.07 5.29 -11.37
N GLY A 35 4.79 4.21 -11.10
CA GLY A 35 6.23 4.19 -11.17
C GLY A 35 6.87 5.01 -10.07
N GLU A 36 8.19 4.96 -10.01
CA GLU A 36 8.93 5.68 -8.98
C GLU A 36 8.70 7.19 -9.07
N ALA A 37 8.69 7.74 -10.28
CA ALA A 37 8.48 9.17 -10.47
C ALA A 37 7.08 9.60 -10.04
N GLY A 38 6.06 8.80 -10.36
CA GLY A 38 4.70 9.12 -9.94
C GLY A 38 4.54 9.06 -8.43
N ILE A 39 5.07 8.01 -7.81
CA ILE A 39 5.03 7.87 -6.36
C ILE A 39 5.77 9.02 -5.68
N GLN A 40 6.92 9.41 -6.23
CA GLN A 40 7.69 10.53 -5.69
C GLN A 40 6.89 11.83 -5.74
N THR A 41 6.18 12.07 -6.83
CA THR A 41 5.33 13.26 -6.97
C THR A 41 4.24 13.28 -5.90
N LEU A 42 3.57 12.16 -5.68
CA LEU A 42 2.51 12.08 -4.67
C LEU A 42 3.07 12.23 -3.26
N TYR A 43 4.19 11.59 -3.00
CA TYR A 43 4.85 11.67 -1.69
C TYR A 43 5.29 13.10 -1.38
N ARG A 44 5.88 13.78 -2.36
CA ARG A 44 6.38 15.14 -2.19
C ARG A 44 5.25 16.14 -1.96
N ASN A 45 4.10 15.91 -2.57
CA ASN A 45 2.96 16.83 -2.50
C ASN A 45 1.91 16.41 -1.46
N ALA A 46 2.21 15.42 -0.64
CA ALA A 46 1.23 14.86 0.30
C ALA A 46 0.72 15.90 1.30
N ASP A 47 1.56 16.85 1.70
CA ASP A 47 1.17 17.91 2.63
C ASP A 47 0.11 18.85 2.07
N ILE A 48 0.02 18.96 0.75
CA ILE A 48 -1.02 19.73 0.07
C ILE A 48 -2.21 18.83 -0.23
N LEU A 49 -1.96 17.65 -0.76
CA LEU A 49 -3.00 16.74 -1.22
C LEU A 49 -3.90 16.25 -0.09
N HIS A 50 -3.35 16.07 1.11
CA HIS A 50 -4.15 15.55 2.24
C HIS A 50 -5.20 16.55 2.72
N CYS A 51 -5.18 17.79 2.24
CA CYS A 51 -6.17 18.80 2.60
C CYS A 51 -7.50 18.59 1.86
N GLU A 52 -7.55 17.70 0.86
CA GLU A 52 -8.75 17.36 0.14
C GLU A 52 -9.20 15.94 0.45
N PRO A 53 -10.49 15.61 0.23
CA PRO A 53 -10.95 14.23 0.42
C PRO A 53 -10.14 13.28 -0.45
N ILE A 54 -9.78 12.13 0.12
CA ILE A 54 -8.90 11.18 -0.57
C ILE A 54 -9.55 10.64 -1.86
N GLU A 55 -10.87 10.53 -1.88
CA GLU A 55 -11.60 10.10 -3.06
C GLU A 55 -11.41 11.07 -4.23
N LYS A 56 -11.43 12.38 -3.92
CA LYS A 56 -11.20 13.40 -4.93
C LYS A 56 -9.77 13.37 -5.43
N VAL A 57 -8.81 13.23 -4.52
CA VAL A 57 -7.41 13.15 -4.90
C VAL A 57 -7.20 11.93 -5.79
N ALA A 58 -7.82 10.79 -5.46
CA ALA A 58 -7.71 9.59 -6.27
C ALA A 58 -8.25 9.84 -7.69
N ASP A 59 -9.41 10.47 -7.82
CA ASP A 59 -9.97 10.80 -9.14
C ASP A 59 -9.04 11.68 -9.96
N ASP A 60 -8.44 12.67 -9.33
CA ASP A 60 -7.49 13.56 -10.00
C ASP A 60 -6.25 12.78 -10.47
N VAL A 61 -5.74 11.88 -9.64
CA VAL A 61 -4.57 11.06 -9.99
C VAL A 61 -4.89 10.11 -11.14
N ILE A 62 -6.07 9.48 -11.11
CA ILE A 62 -6.50 8.60 -12.19
C ILE A 62 -6.49 9.33 -13.52
N THR A 63 -7.00 10.56 -13.53
CA THR A 63 -7.05 11.37 -14.73
C THR A 63 -5.64 11.80 -15.17
N GLU A 64 -4.85 12.29 -14.23
CA GLU A 64 -3.52 12.82 -14.56
C GLU A 64 -2.56 11.74 -15.06
N PHE A 65 -2.61 10.56 -14.49
CA PHE A 65 -1.72 9.46 -14.88
C PHE A 65 -2.36 8.50 -15.87
N SER A 66 -3.59 8.78 -16.30
CA SER A 66 -4.33 7.97 -17.28
C SER A 66 -4.42 6.50 -16.83
N LEU A 67 -4.74 6.27 -15.56
CA LEU A 67 -4.81 4.93 -15.03
C LEU A 67 -6.06 4.20 -15.54
N GLN A 68 -5.89 2.93 -15.87
CA GLN A 68 -6.97 2.10 -16.40
C GLN A 68 -7.50 1.19 -15.32
N GLY A 69 -8.82 0.99 -15.31
CA GLY A 69 -9.44 0.08 -14.34
C GLY A 69 -9.20 -1.39 -14.67
N GLY A 70 -9.45 -2.25 -13.69
CA GLY A 70 -9.35 -3.69 -13.83
C GLY A 70 -10.57 -4.38 -13.24
N ASP A 71 -10.43 -5.64 -12.87
CA ASP A 71 -11.52 -6.44 -12.32
C ASP A 71 -11.18 -7.11 -11.00
N PHE A 72 -10.12 -6.69 -10.35
CA PHE A 72 -9.75 -7.20 -9.02
C PHE A 72 -10.67 -6.60 -7.96
N ASP A 73 -11.31 -7.45 -7.16
CA ASP A 73 -12.23 -6.98 -6.12
C ASP A 73 -12.18 -7.88 -4.90
N ASN A 74 -11.16 -7.66 -4.07
CA ASN A 74 -10.99 -8.42 -2.83
C ASN A 74 -12.01 -8.00 -1.77
N LEU A 75 -12.63 -6.84 -1.91
CA LEU A 75 -13.67 -6.39 -0.99
C LEU A 75 -14.95 -7.22 -1.16
N ALA A 76 -15.31 -7.53 -2.39
CA ALA A 76 -16.50 -8.34 -2.66
C ALA A 76 -16.33 -9.77 -2.16
N GLU A 77 -15.10 -10.27 -2.09
CA GLU A 77 -14.81 -11.63 -1.63
C GLU A 77 -14.65 -11.72 -0.10
N ALA A 78 -14.60 -10.59 0.59
CA ALA A 78 -14.38 -10.57 2.03
C ALA A 78 -15.60 -11.10 2.79
N ARG A 79 -15.36 -12.00 3.72
CA ARG A 79 -16.40 -12.56 4.60
C ARG A 79 -16.52 -11.83 5.92
N TYR A 80 -15.55 -10.98 6.23
CA TYR A 80 -15.47 -10.24 7.48
C TYR A 80 -15.45 -8.75 7.19
N THR A 81 -15.48 -7.94 8.24
CA THR A 81 -15.41 -6.49 8.08
C THR A 81 -14.14 -6.10 7.33
N VAL A 82 -14.32 -5.39 6.21
CA VAL A 82 -13.19 -4.92 5.42
C VAL A 82 -12.52 -3.74 6.11
N PRO A 83 -11.20 -3.75 6.31
CA PRO A 83 -10.52 -2.58 6.86
C PRO A 83 -10.64 -1.39 5.92
N ASP A 84 -10.75 -0.19 6.49
CA ASP A 84 -10.87 0.99 5.64
C ASP A 84 -9.52 1.36 5.01
N VAL A 85 -9.57 2.34 4.11
CA VAL A 85 -8.39 2.80 3.37
C VAL A 85 -7.28 3.24 4.32
N TRP A 86 -7.65 3.95 5.39
CA TRP A 86 -6.67 4.48 6.33
C TRP A 86 -6.03 3.39 7.17
N THR A 87 -6.79 2.38 7.53
CA THR A 87 -6.25 1.21 8.26
C THR A 87 -5.20 0.50 7.41
N MET A 88 -5.52 0.24 6.15
CA MET A 88 -4.56 -0.43 5.26
C MET A 88 -3.38 0.47 4.93
N GLY A 89 -3.62 1.77 4.79
CA GLY A 89 -2.54 2.72 4.60
C GLY A 89 -1.56 2.67 5.76
N LYS A 90 -2.06 2.56 6.98
CA LYS A 90 -1.20 2.47 8.16
C LYS A 90 -0.39 1.17 8.20
N VAL A 91 -1.00 0.06 7.79
CA VAL A 91 -0.28 -1.23 7.73
C VAL A 91 0.93 -1.09 6.81
N TYR A 92 0.72 -0.56 5.61
CA TYR A 92 1.81 -0.37 4.66
C TYR A 92 2.82 0.67 5.12
N ALA A 93 2.34 1.78 5.69
CA ALA A 93 3.25 2.82 6.16
C ALA A 93 4.20 2.27 7.23
N ARG A 94 3.66 1.49 8.17
CA ARG A 94 4.49 0.90 9.23
C ARG A 94 5.51 -0.09 8.67
N LEU A 95 5.08 -0.93 7.72
CA LEU A 95 5.98 -1.88 7.08
C LEU A 95 7.12 -1.15 6.37
N ILE A 96 6.77 -0.12 5.60
CA ILE A 96 7.76 0.64 4.86
C ILE A 96 8.71 1.39 5.80
N GLU A 97 8.18 1.96 6.89
CA GLU A 97 9.02 2.59 7.92
C GLU A 97 10.05 1.61 8.46
N ASP A 98 9.62 0.37 8.71
CA ASP A 98 10.46 -0.62 9.37
C ASP A 98 11.54 -1.19 8.45
N VAL A 99 11.31 -1.20 7.12
CA VAL A 99 12.24 -1.84 6.18
C VAL A 99 12.98 -0.85 5.28
N SER A 100 12.67 0.45 5.36
CA SER A 100 13.33 1.46 4.53
C SER A 100 14.44 2.17 5.28
N ASP A 101 15.36 2.76 4.52
CA ASP A 101 16.32 3.73 5.02
C ASP A 101 15.76 5.14 4.81
N GLU A 102 16.39 6.14 5.43
CA GLU A 102 15.91 7.53 5.31
C GLU A 102 15.96 8.07 3.89
N ASP A 103 16.89 7.57 3.09
CA ASP A 103 17.16 8.12 1.76
C ASP A 103 16.47 7.37 0.63
N ASN A 104 15.84 6.22 0.91
CA ASN A 104 15.27 5.40 -0.15
C ASN A 104 13.78 5.14 0.02
N ILE A 105 13.07 6.07 0.64
CA ILE A 105 11.67 5.86 1.00
C ILE A 105 10.78 5.60 -0.22
N VAL A 106 10.94 6.39 -1.29
CA VAL A 106 10.11 6.24 -2.50
C VAL A 106 10.37 4.91 -3.18
N GLU A 107 11.64 4.52 -3.30
CA GLU A 107 12.01 3.24 -3.87
C GLU A 107 11.42 2.09 -3.05
N THR A 108 11.45 2.22 -1.73
CA THR A 108 10.89 1.20 -0.84
C THR A 108 9.38 1.10 -0.98
N ILE A 109 8.68 2.24 -1.13
CA ILE A 109 7.24 2.21 -1.39
C ILE A 109 6.94 1.34 -2.61
N LEU A 110 7.63 1.61 -3.71
CA LEU A 110 7.42 0.84 -4.94
C LEU A 110 7.76 -0.64 -4.74
N GLN A 111 8.87 -0.93 -4.09
CA GLN A 111 9.32 -2.31 -3.86
C GLN A 111 8.33 -3.10 -3.03
N VAL A 112 7.84 -2.51 -1.94
CA VAL A 112 6.93 -3.20 -1.03
C VAL A 112 5.59 -3.48 -1.71
N PHE A 113 5.01 -2.47 -2.37
CA PHE A 113 3.71 -2.66 -3.03
C PHE A 113 3.78 -3.64 -4.20
N THR A 114 4.91 -3.74 -4.88
CA THR A 114 5.06 -4.67 -6.00
C THR A 114 5.61 -6.02 -5.58
N SER A 115 5.82 -6.24 -4.28
CA SER A 115 6.38 -7.49 -3.78
C SER A 115 5.29 -8.53 -3.53
N TRP A 116 5.73 -9.75 -3.24
CA TRP A 116 4.84 -10.87 -2.92
C TRP A 116 3.93 -10.60 -1.72
N ILE A 117 4.36 -9.73 -0.79
CA ILE A 117 3.63 -9.54 0.46
C ILE A 117 2.28 -8.86 0.23
N ASP A 118 2.12 -8.14 -0.88
CA ASP A 118 0.85 -7.49 -1.19
C ASP A 118 -0.28 -8.52 -1.34
N SER A 119 0.00 -9.68 -1.86
CA SER A 119 -1.01 -10.75 -1.99
C SER A 119 -1.53 -11.18 -0.63
N LEU A 120 -0.64 -11.31 0.36
CA LEU A 120 -1.06 -11.68 1.72
C LEU A 120 -1.83 -10.55 2.39
N LEU A 121 -1.39 -9.32 2.21
CA LEU A 121 -2.04 -8.16 2.82
C LEU A 121 -3.37 -7.83 2.15
N SER A 122 -3.61 -8.34 0.94
CA SER A 122 -4.87 -8.12 0.23
C SER A 122 -5.93 -9.16 0.56
N ASP A 123 -5.58 -10.19 1.29
CA ASP A 123 -6.53 -11.24 1.68
C ASP A 123 -7.18 -10.84 3.02
N TYR A 124 -8.35 -10.23 2.93
CA TYR A 124 -9.07 -9.76 4.12
C TYR A 124 -9.80 -10.89 4.84
N ASN A 125 -9.78 -12.10 4.32
CA ASN A 125 -10.29 -13.28 4.99
C ASN A 125 -9.24 -13.97 5.85
N ALA A 126 -7.98 -13.52 5.75
CA ALA A 126 -6.88 -14.02 6.55
C ALA A 126 -6.47 -12.99 7.59
N ALA A 127 -5.72 -13.43 8.59
CA ALA A 127 -5.34 -12.58 9.71
C ALA A 127 -4.06 -11.78 9.48
N PHE A 128 -3.43 -11.92 8.33
CA PHE A 128 -2.08 -11.39 8.14
C PHE A 128 -2.01 -9.87 8.26
N TYR A 129 -2.98 -9.15 7.69
CA TYR A 129 -2.91 -7.70 7.64
C TYR A 129 -2.98 -7.03 9.02
N TYR A 130 -3.50 -7.70 10.03
CA TYR A 130 -3.56 -7.11 11.37
C TYR A 130 -2.58 -7.75 12.36
N GLN A 131 -1.59 -8.45 11.87
CA GLN A 131 -0.51 -8.95 12.72
C GLN A 131 0.37 -7.79 13.21
N PRO A 132 1.12 -8.00 14.30
CA PRO A 132 2.03 -6.96 14.77
C PRO A 132 3.00 -6.51 13.69
N ARG A 133 3.33 -5.21 13.72
CA ARG A 133 4.19 -4.64 12.67
C ARG A 133 5.55 -5.33 12.59
N ASP A 134 6.10 -5.74 13.73
CA ASP A 134 7.39 -6.43 13.77
C ASP A 134 7.34 -7.74 13.01
N TYR A 135 6.25 -8.47 13.16
CA TYR A 135 6.08 -9.75 12.48
C TYR A 135 5.97 -9.55 10.97
N ILE A 136 5.17 -8.57 10.54
CA ILE A 136 5.01 -8.29 9.10
C ILE A 136 6.35 -7.87 8.49
N ALA A 137 7.08 -6.99 9.18
CA ALA A 137 8.39 -6.53 8.69
C ALA A 137 9.38 -7.68 8.59
N GLU A 138 9.38 -8.57 9.57
CA GLU A 138 10.28 -9.72 9.55
C GLU A 138 9.94 -10.68 8.42
N CYS A 139 8.65 -10.93 8.18
CA CYS A 139 8.23 -11.73 7.03
C CYS A 139 8.75 -11.14 5.73
N TYR A 140 8.64 -9.83 5.59
CA TYR A 140 9.10 -9.17 4.39
C TYR A 140 10.62 -9.33 4.20
N ARG A 141 11.39 -9.13 5.27
CA ARG A 141 12.86 -9.24 5.21
C ARG A 141 13.31 -10.65 4.86
N GLN A 142 12.63 -11.66 5.40
CA GLN A 142 12.99 -13.05 5.16
C GLN A 142 12.35 -13.62 3.91
N LYS A 143 11.49 -12.85 3.24
CA LYS A 143 10.74 -13.25 2.05
C LYS A 143 9.89 -14.50 2.28
N THR A 144 9.46 -14.69 3.53
CA THR A 144 8.58 -15.80 3.89
C THR A 144 7.81 -15.43 5.15
N CYS A 145 6.65 -16.04 5.32
CA CYS A 145 5.80 -15.81 6.47
C CYS A 145 5.79 -17.09 7.31
N LEU A 146 6.48 -17.07 8.43
CA LEU A 146 6.69 -18.26 9.23
C LEU A 146 5.38 -18.88 9.73
N LEU A 147 4.40 -18.06 10.14
CA LEU A 147 3.12 -18.56 10.60
C LEU A 147 2.28 -19.17 9.49
N TYR A 148 2.42 -18.67 8.28
CA TYR A 148 1.58 -19.08 7.15
C TYR A 148 2.26 -20.10 6.25
N THR A 149 3.57 -20.29 6.39
CA THR A 149 4.30 -21.30 5.65
C THR A 149 4.43 -22.61 6.41
N SER A 150 4.21 -22.59 7.72
CA SER A 150 4.20 -23.83 8.49
C SER A 150 3.01 -24.65 8.07
N PRO A 151 3.22 -25.89 7.64
CA PRO A 151 2.08 -26.76 7.38
C PRO A 151 1.30 -26.93 8.66
N SER A 152 0.02 -26.77 8.57
CA SER A 152 -0.81 -27.08 9.71
C SER A 152 -0.63 -28.54 10.03
N PRO A 153 -0.39 -28.87 11.28
CA PRO A 153 -0.33 -30.26 11.66
C PRO A 153 -1.63 -30.96 11.37
#